data_b74346c9706aadedf5af5fe0a75dc846
#
_entry.id   b74346c9706aadedf5af5fe0a75dc846
#
_cell.length_a   1.000
_cell.length_b   1.000
_cell.length_c   1.000
_cell.angle_alpha   90.00
_cell.angle_beta   90.00
_cell.angle_gamma   90.00
#
_symmetry.space_group_name_H-M   'P 1'
#
loop_
_entity.id
_entity.type
_entity.pdbx_description
1 polymer ?
#
loop_
_entity_poly.entity_id
_entity_poly.type
_entity_poly.pdbx_seq_one_letter_code
_entity_poly.pdbx_strand_id
1 'polypeptide(L)'
;LIKEVVDLGRDWAITESVVLEEWPLCQGDSVSPIVLIELVAQSATVFLGWREFQKKGEDFEGKGWLVGIREAVFHCEKIDLNSVLITESREVFEYDMYHEITGTITADGNLLGKVTLQVIQAE
;
A
#
# COMPACT_ATOMS: atom_id res chain seq x y z
N LEU A 1 0.54 -1.02 -9.55
CA LEU A 1 0.91 0.37 -9.33
C LEU A 1 2.31 0.55 -8.76
N ILE A 2 2.78 -0.41 -7.95
CA ILE A 2 4.13 -0.34 -7.38
C ILE A 2 5.16 -0.59 -8.48
N LYS A 3 6.10 0.36 -8.62
CA LYS A 3 7.21 0.23 -9.56
C LYS A 3 8.39 -0.51 -8.93
N GLU A 4 8.68 -0.20 -7.66
CA GLU A 4 9.85 -0.73 -6.98
C GLU A 4 9.63 -0.81 -5.48
N VAL A 5 10.14 -1.87 -4.86
CA VAL A 5 10.23 -1.96 -3.41
C VAL A 5 11.57 -1.35 -3.02
N VAL A 6 11.53 -0.20 -2.34
CA VAL A 6 12.74 0.54 -1.97
C VAL A 6 13.39 -0.07 -0.75
N ASP A 7 12.58 -0.46 0.23
CA ASP A 7 13.06 -1.08 1.45
C ASP A 7 11.97 -1.96 2.04
N LEU A 8 12.36 -2.97 2.78
CA LEU A 8 11.44 -3.98 3.28
C LEU A 8 11.91 -4.51 4.62
N GLY A 9 11.05 -4.43 5.61
CA GLY A 9 11.25 -5.02 6.92
C GLY A 9 10.20 -6.07 7.20
N ARG A 10 10.22 -6.60 8.42
CA ARG A 10 9.26 -7.62 8.83
C ARG A 10 7.83 -7.08 8.92
N ASP A 11 7.69 -5.84 9.38
CA ASP A 11 6.38 -5.23 9.67
C ASP A 11 6.19 -3.90 8.94
N TRP A 12 6.98 -3.63 7.91
CA TRP A 12 6.90 -2.41 7.14
C TRP A 12 7.48 -2.59 5.74
N ALA A 13 7.08 -1.71 4.83
CA ALA A 13 7.64 -1.63 3.49
C ALA A 13 7.63 -0.18 3.00
N ILE A 14 8.63 0.16 2.21
CA ILE A 14 8.67 1.44 1.50
C ILE A 14 8.72 1.11 0.02
N THR A 15 7.77 1.66 -0.73
CA THR A 15 7.64 1.40 -2.16
C THR A 15 7.63 2.71 -2.94
N GLU A 16 8.09 2.63 -4.19
CA GLU A 16 8.07 3.75 -5.12
C GLU A 16 7.10 3.45 -6.25
N SER A 17 6.35 4.45 -6.64
CA SER A 17 5.39 4.37 -7.75
C SER A 17 5.49 5.63 -8.59
N VAL A 18 5.25 5.49 -9.90
CA VAL A 18 5.14 6.63 -10.81
C VAL A 18 3.72 6.63 -11.37
N VAL A 19 3.04 7.76 -11.26
CA VAL A 19 1.65 7.89 -11.72
C VAL A 19 1.61 7.86 -13.24
N LEU A 20 0.90 6.88 -13.80
CA LEU A 20 0.79 6.67 -15.23
C LEU A 20 -0.67 6.82 -15.68
N GLU A 21 -0.88 7.19 -16.94
CA GLU A 21 -2.25 7.37 -17.45
C GLU A 21 -3.05 6.07 -17.50
N GLU A 22 -2.39 4.92 -17.50
CA GLU A 22 -3.06 3.61 -17.46
C GLU A 22 -3.51 3.21 -16.04
N TRP A 23 -3.19 4.00 -15.03
CA TRP A 23 -3.66 3.75 -13.68
C TRP A 23 -5.19 3.89 -13.60
N PRO A 24 -5.83 3.16 -12.67
CA PRO A 24 -7.26 3.34 -12.44
C PRO A 24 -7.56 4.78 -12.01
N LEU A 25 -8.77 5.24 -12.31
CA LEU A 25 -9.25 6.56 -11.91
C LEU A 25 -8.45 7.72 -12.51
N CYS A 26 -7.79 7.48 -13.64
CA CYS A 26 -7.13 8.53 -14.39
C CYS A 26 -8.16 9.28 -15.24
N GLN A 27 -8.14 10.62 -15.14
CA GLN A 27 -8.95 11.51 -15.96
C GLN A 27 -8.06 12.65 -16.45
N GLY A 28 -7.81 12.69 -17.75
CA GLY A 28 -6.95 13.70 -18.33
C GLY A 28 -5.51 13.53 -17.87
N ASP A 29 -4.99 14.52 -17.15
CA ASP A 29 -3.59 14.59 -16.73
C ASP A 29 -3.38 14.25 -15.25
N SER A 30 -4.37 13.66 -14.62
CA SER A 30 -4.30 13.34 -13.18
C SER A 30 -5.09 12.11 -12.81
N VAL A 31 -4.82 11.56 -11.62
CA VAL A 31 -5.58 10.46 -11.03
C VAL A 31 -6.22 10.92 -9.72
N SER A 32 -7.33 10.25 -9.35
CA SER A 32 -8.00 10.52 -8.08
C SER A 32 -7.13 10.09 -6.90
N PRO A 33 -7.12 10.84 -5.77
CA PRO A 33 -6.42 10.44 -4.56
C PRO A 33 -6.89 9.10 -3.97
N ILE A 34 -8.07 8.61 -4.36
CA ILE A 34 -8.56 7.30 -3.93
C ILE A 34 -7.57 6.19 -4.29
N VAL A 35 -6.77 6.37 -5.32
CA VAL A 35 -5.73 5.41 -5.72
C VAL A 35 -4.69 5.17 -4.61
N LEU A 36 -4.55 6.11 -3.67
CA LEU A 36 -3.63 5.96 -2.54
C LEU A 36 -4.00 4.79 -1.64
N ILE A 37 -5.29 4.47 -1.55
CA ILE A 37 -5.77 3.31 -0.79
C ILE A 37 -5.19 2.03 -1.39
N GLU A 38 -5.22 1.92 -2.71
CA GLU A 38 -4.67 0.76 -3.42
C GLU A 38 -3.15 0.65 -3.23
N LEU A 39 -2.44 1.77 -3.24
CA LEU A 39 -1.00 1.77 -3.02
C LEU A 39 -0.64 1.24 -1.62
N VAL A 40 -1.38 1.67 -0.60
CA VAL A 40 -1.14 1.18 0.76
C VAL A 40 -1.47 -0.31 0.85
N ALA A 41 -2.57 -0.74 0.24
CA ALA A 41 -2.95 -2.16 0.23
C ALA A 41 -1.88 -3.02 -0.46
N GLN A 42 -1.39 -2.59 -1.62
CA GLN A 42 -0.34 -3.31 -2.33
C GLN A 42 0.97 -3.34 -1.53
N SER A 43 1.35 -2.23 -0.90
CA SER A 43 2.55 -2.17 -0.07
C SER A 43 2.44 -3.08 1.14
N ALA A 44 1.26 -3.15 1.75
CA ALA A 44 1.00 -4.03 2.88
C ALA A 44 1.19 -5.50 2.50
N THR A 45 0.69 -5.89 1.33
CA THR A 45 0.83 -7.28 0.88
C THR A 45 2.28 -7.65 0.60
N VAL A 46 3.14 -6.67 0.31
CA VAL A 46 4.57 -6.93 0.10
C VAL A 46 5.21 -7.49 1.37
N PHE A 47 5.11 -6.79 2.50
CA PHE A 47 5.77 -7.28 3.72
C PHE A 47 5.02 -8.44 4.37
N LEU A 48 3.68 -8.48 4.28
CA LEU A 48 2.91 -9.61 4.79
C LEU A 48 3.21 -10.88 3.99
N GLY A 49 3.27 -10.78 2.67
CA GLY A 49 3.63 -11.90 1.81
C GLY A 49 5.07 -12.36 2.02
N TRP A 50 5.99 -11.43 2.20
CA TRP A 50 7.39 -11.73 2.49
C TRP A 50 7.52 -12.52 3.80
N ARG A 51 6.80 -12.09 4.85
CA ARG A 51 6.76 -12.81 6.14
C ARG A 51 6.28 -14.25 5.98
N GLU A 52 5.19 -14.43 5.25
CA GLU A 52 4.63 -15.77 5.01
C GLU A 52 5.59 -16.63 4.21
N PHE A 53 6.24 -16.06 3.20
CA PHE A 53 7.24 -16.77 2.38
C PHE A 53 8.43 -17.22 3.24
N GLN A 54 8.95 -16.34 4.10
CA GLN A 54 10.05 -16.70 4.99
C GLN A 54 9.66 -17.81 5.98
N LYS A 55 8.41 -17.85 6.39
CA LYS A 55 7.90 -18.80 7.35
C LYS A 55 7.64 -20.16 6.73
N LYS A 56 7.13 -20.21 5.49
CA LYS A 56 6.70 -21.44 4.80
C LYS A 56 7.61 -21.87 3.67
N GLY A 57 8.46 -20.99 3.17
CA GLY A 57 9.35 -21.29 2.07
C GLY A 57 8.61 -21.71 0.80
N GLU A 58 9.04 -22.81 0.20
CA GLU A 58 8.44 -23.32 -1.03
C GLU A 58 7.01 -23.81 -0.86
N ASP A 59 6.56 -24.03 0.38
CA ASP A 59 5.20 -24.46 0.68
C ASP A 59 4.24 -23.28 0.78
N PHE A 60 4.69 -22.09 0.43
CA PHE A 60 3.86 -20.88 0.44
C PHE A 60 2.82 -20.97 -0.67
N GLU A 61 1.55 -20.89 -0.31
CA GLU A 61 0.41 -20.99 -1.23
C GLU A 61 -0.22 -19.66 -1.62
N GLY A 62 0.34 -18.54 -1.22
CA GLY A 62 -0.17 -17.23 -1.61
C GLY A 62 -1.65 -17.02 -1.24
N LYS A 63 -2.00 -17.16 0.01
CA LYS A 63 -3.39 -16.97 0.47
C LYS A 63 -3.87 -15.54 0.23
N GLY A 64 -5.14 -15.41 -0.08
CA GLY A 64 -5.76 -14.11 -0.28
C GLY A 64 -5.92 -13.32 1.01
N TRP A 65 -6.13 -12.03 0.86
CA TRP A 65 -6.34 -11.10 1.96
C TRP A 65 -7.68 -10.41 1.79
N LEU A 66 -8.41 -10.26 2.90
CA LEU A 66 -9.62 -9.44 2.94
C LEU A 66 -9.22 -8.09 3.52
N VAL A 67 -9.50 -7.03 2.78
CA VAL A 67 -9.06 -5.69 3.16
C VAL A 67 -10.27 -4.78 3.37
N GLY A 68 -10.32 -4.15 4.55
CA GLY A 68 -11.27 -3.09 4.86
C GLY A 68 -10.53 -1.78 5.09
N ILE A 69 -11.21 -0.66 4.90
CA ILE A 69 -10.65 0.66 5.15
C ILE A 69 -11.17 1.15 6.48
N ARG A 70 -10.27 1.40 7.43
CA ARG A 70 -10.64 1.99 8.71
C ARG A 70 -10.67 3.50 8.63
N GLU A 71 -9.68 4.09 7.95
CA GLU A 71 -9.57 5.53 7.82
C GLU A 71 -8.78 5.86 6.56
N ALA A 72 -9.18 6.91 5.87
CA ALA A 72 -8.42 7.44 4.76
C ALA A 72 -8.54 8.96 4.78
N VAL A 73 -7.40 9.65 4.82
CA VAL A 73 -7.35 11.11 4.82
C VAL A 73 -6.51 11.53 3.62
N PHE A 74 -7.09 12.38 2.78
CA PHE A 74 -6.40 12.89 1.59
C PHE A 74 -6.12 14.37 1.76
N HIS A 75 -4.90 14.78 1.42
CA HIS A 75 -4.46 16.17 1.50
C HIS A 75 -4.30 16.82 0.12
N CYS A 76 -4.82 16.15 -0.92
CA CYS A 76 -4.79 16.65 -2.28
C CYS A 76 -6.09 16.32 -2.99
N GLU A 77 -6.45 17.10 -4.01
CA GLU A 77 -7.67 16.86 -4.79
C GLU A 77 -7.39 15.98 -6.01
N LYS A 78 -6.16 16.02 -6.49
CA LYS A 78 -5.73 15.22 -7.63
C LYS A 78 -4.23 14.96 -7.53
N ILE A 79 -3.76 13.95 -8.24
CA ILE A 79 -2.34 13.60 -8.31
C ILE A 79 -1.94 13.63 -9.78
N ASP A 80 -0.99 14.46 -10.11
CA ASP A 80 -0.57 14.68 -11.51
C ASP A 80 0.16 13.44 -12.06
N LEU A 81 -0.03 13.22 -13.36
CA LEU A 81 0.74 12.19 -14.07
C LEU A 81 2.23 12.46 -13.94
N ASN A 82 2.99 11.37 -13.90
CA ASN A 82 4.45 11.36 -13.76
C ASN A 82 4.96 11.77 -12.37
N SER A 83 4.06 11.99 -11.42
CA SER A 83 4.47 12.18 -10.02
C SER A 83 5.11 10.91 -9.49
N VAL A 84 6.19 11.06 -8.74
CA VAL A 84 6.85 9.94 -8.07
C VAL A 84 6.31 9.88 -6.65
N LEU A 85 5.67 8.77 -6.30
CA LEU A 85 5.04 8.58 -5.00
C LEU A 85 5.86 7.61 -4.16
N ILE A 86 6.11 8.00 -2.93
CA ILE A 86 6.75 7.12 -1.95
C ILE A 86 5.69 6.70 -0.95
N THR A 87 5.45 5.41 -0.85
CA THR A 87 4.48 4.84 0.09
C THR A 87 5.22 4.10 1.18
N GLU A 88 5.01 4.51 2.42
CA GLU A 88 5.54 3.81 3.58
C GLU A 88 4.36 3.18 4.32
N SER A 89 4.35 1.85 4.41
CA SER A 89 3.31 1.11 5.11
C SER A 89 3.92 0.38 6.30
N ARG A 90 3.19 0.35 7.41
CA ARG A 90 3.65 -0.23 8.66
C ARG A 90 2.50 -0.90 9.38
N GLU A 91 2.76 -2.11 9.88
CA GLU A 91 1.82 -2.80 10.75
C GLU A 91 1.82 -2.14 12.12
N VAL A 92 0.67 -1.69 12.58
CA VAL A 92 0.52 -1.01 13.87
C VAL A 92 -0.20 -1.87 14.90
N PHE A 93 -0.83 -2.95 14.46
CA PHE A 93 -1.52 -3.89 15.35
C PHE A 93 -1.66 -5.24 14.66
N GLU A 94 -1.48 -6.32 15.45
CA GLU A 94 -1.65 -7.68 14.98
C GLU A 94 -2.31 -8.50 16.08
N TYR A 95 -3.35 -9.25 15.72
CA TYR A 95 -3.96 -10.23 16.60
C TYR A 95 -4.49 -11.37 15.75
N ASP A 96 -3.91 -12.57 15.96
CA ASP A 96 -4.25 -13.78 15.20
C ASP A 96 -4.08 -13.54 13.70
N MET A 97 -5.15 -13.61 12.90
CA MET A 97 -5.10 -13.36 11.45
C MET A 97 -5.49 -11.93 11.06
N TYR A 98 -5.71 -11.08 12.05
CA TYR A 98 -6.10 -9.70 11.86
C TYR A 98 -4.87 -8.79 11.95
N HIS A 99 -4.75 -7.90 10.98
CA HIS A 99 -3.66 -6.92 10.94
C HIS A 99 -4.24 -5.53 10.72
N GLU A 100 -3.67 -4.56 11.38
CA GLU A 100 -3.99 -3.16 11.11
C GLU A 100 -2.74 -2.47 10.60
N ILE A 101 -2.85 -1.85 9.44
CA ILE A 101 -1.71 -1.30 8.71
C ILE A 101 -1.99 0.15 8.38
N THR A 102 -1.05 1.01 8.71
CA THR A 102 -1.12 2.43 8.36
C THR A 102 -0.08 2.73 7.30
N GLY A 103 -0.50 3.41 6.25
CA GLY A 103 0.38 3.86 5.19
C GLY A 103 0.31 5.36 4.99
N THR A 104 1.46 5.96 4.69
CA THR A 104 1.56 7.36 4.30
C THR A 104 2.15 7.44 2.91
N ILE A 105 1.67 8.38 2.12
CA ILE A 105 2.14 8.57 0.76
C ILE A 105 2.62 10.01 0.61
N THR A 106 3.84 10.17 0.11
CA THR A 106 4.44 11.47 -0.12
C THR A 106 4.89 11.63 -1.57
N ALA A 107 4.94 12.86 -2.04
CA ALA A 107 5.52 13.24 -3.31
C ALA A 107 6.33 14.52 -3.08
N ASP A 108 7.61 14.51 -3.47
CA ASP A 108 8.53 15.63 -3.25
C ASP A 108 8.53 16.13 -1.81
N GLY A 109 8.46 15.19 -0.84
CA GLY A 109 8.43 15.51 0.58
C GLY A 109 7.10 16.01 1.12
N ASN A 110 6.08 16.14 0.30
CA ASN A 110 4.75 16.60 0.71
C ASN A 110 3.84 15.40 0.96
N LEU A 111 3.16 15.39 2.11
CA LEU A 111 2.22 14.33 2.45
C LEU A 111 0.96 14.47 1.60
N LEU A 112 0.66 13.46 0.80
CA LEU A 112 -0.55 13.43 -0.03
C LEU A 112 -1.72 12.78 0.69
N GLY A 113 -1.46 11.83 1.56
CA GLY A 113 -2.52 11.15 2.29
C GLY A 113 -2.00 10.13 3.28
N LYS A 114 -2.93 9.68 4.13
CA LYS A 114 -2.69 8.64 5.14
C LYS A 114 -3.88 7.69 5.12
N VAL A 115 -3.60 6.39 5.06
CA VAL A 115 -4.63 5.36 4.98
C VAL A 115 -4.35 4.31 6.04
N THR A 116 -5.38 3.94 6.80
CA THR A 116 -5.31 2.83 7.74
C THR A 116 -6.24 1.72 7.25
N LEU A 117 -5.69 0.54 7.07
CA LEU A 117 -6.39 -0.64 6.57
C LEU A 117 -6.52 -1.69 7.67
N GLN A 118 -7.60 -2.44 7.58
CA GLN A 118 -7.81 -3.66 8.34
C GLN A 118 -7.63 -4.82 7.36
N VAL A 119 -6.69 -5.70 7.64
CA VAL A 119 -6.35 -6.81 6.75
C VAL A 119 -6.57 -8.12 7.49
N ILE A 120 -7.36 -9.00 6.90
CA ILE A 120 -7.63 -10.32 7.46
C ILE A 120 -7.11 -11.36 6.48
N GLN A 121 -6.28 -12.28 6.98
CA GLN A 121 -5.77 -13.36 6.15
C GLN A 121 -6.90 -14.36 5.88
N ALA A 122 -7.16 -14.63 4.61
CA ALA A 122 -8.14 -15.63 4.21
C ALA A 122 -7.52 -17.03 4.31
N GLU A 123 -8.29 -17.96 4.83
CA GLU A 123 -7.88 -19.37 4.92
C GLU A 123 -8.19 -20.12 3.63
#